data_e105e6c9b65208c1c83ab3033112717f
#
_entry.id   e105e6c9b65208c1c83ab3033112717f
#
_cell.length_a   1.000
_cell.length_b   1.000
_cell.length_c   1.000
_cell.angle_alpha   90.00
_cell.angle_beta   90.00
_cell.angle_gamma   90.00
#
_symmetry.space_group_name_H-M   'P 1'
#
loop_
_entity.id
_entity.type
_entity.pdbx_description
1 polymer ?
#
loop_
_entity_poly.entity_id
_entity_poly.type
_entity_poly.pdbx_seq_one_letter_code
_entity_poly.pdbx_strand_id
1 'polypeptide(L)'
;MTKYQGSCHCGKVQFEIEAEIDHVRVCDCSICKQRGALNFRIPKEKLVLHTPWGELQLYQWGSFTAKDYFCPVCGILPFRRPSDPTTKELEDGVQPFDGWAVNVRCLKGVDLDSIPRRQIYGSKIVLDD
;
A
#
# COMPACT_ATOMS: atom_id res chain seq x y z
N MET A 1 -1.55 11.82 16.56
CA MET A 1 -1.82 11.17 15.28
C MET A 1 -3.29 10.88 15.11
N THR A 2 -3.76 10.92 13.89
CA THR A 2 -5.18 10.68 13.59
C THR A 2 -5.42 9.21 13.35
N LYS A 3 -6.51 8.67 13.88
CA LYS A 3 -6.97 7.32 13.57
C LYS A 3 -7.94 7.37 12.40
N TYR A 4 -7.71 6.50 11.42
CA TYR A 4 -8.59 6.34 10.27
C TYR A 4 -9.16 4.94 10.23
N GLN A 5 -10.46 4.84 9.98
CA GLN A 5 -11.11 3.56 9.71
C GLN A 5 -11.05 3.28 8.23
N GLY A 6 -10.72 2.05 7.88
CA GLY A 6 -10.62 1.60 6.51
C GLY A 6 -11.46 0.38 6.22
N SER A 7 -11.84 0.22 4.96
CA SER A 7 -12.65 -0.91 4.51
C SER A 7 -12.48 -1.14 3.02
N CYS A 8 -12.62 -2.39 2.57
CA CYS A 8 -12.83 -2.68 1.16
C CYS A 8 -14.27 -2.31 0.78
N HIS A 9 -14.59 -2.37 -0.50
CA HIS A 9 -15.90 -1.94 -0.99
C HIS A 9 -17.07 -2.74 -0.40
N CYS A 10 -16.95 -4.07 -0.32
CA CYS A 10 -18.05 -4.91 0.19
C CYS A 10 -18.13 -4.95 1.71
N GLY A 11 -17.14 -4.40 2.41
CA GLY A 11 -17.12 -4.37 3.87
C GLY A 11 -16.51 -5.60 4.54
N LYS A 12 -16.11 -6.62 3.78
CA LYS A 12 -15.51 -7.83 4.36
C LYS A 12 -14.20 -7.55 5.08
N VAL A 13 -13.33 -6.72 4.48
CA VAL A 13 -12.05 -6.34 5.07
C VAL A 13 -12.23 -5.04 5.84
N GLN A 14 -11.99 -5.10 7.15
CA GLN A 14 -12.08 -3.96 8.06
C GLN A 14 -10.75 -3.76 8.77
N PHE A 15 -10.27 -2.53 8.82
CA PHE A 15 -8.99 -2.21 9.47
C PHE A 15 -8.99 -0.78 9.96
N GLU A 16 -7.97 -0.45 10.76
CA GLU A 16 -7.71 0.93 11.17
C GLU A 16 -6.23 1.22 11.11
N ILE A 17 -5.89 2.48 10.94
CA ILE A 17 -4.50 2.95 10.98
C ILE A 17 -4.40 4.22 11.82
N GLU A 18 -3.17 4.49 12.29
CA GLU A 18 -2.82 5.79 12.87
C GLU A 18 -1.76 6.45 11.99
N ALA A 19 -2.04 7.67 11.53
CA ALA A 19 -1.12 8.38 10.65
C ALA A 19 -1.45 9.88 10.58
N GLU A 20 -0.46 10.66 10.16
CA GLU A 20 -0.66 12.04 9.71
C GLU A 20 -0.50 12.06 8.20
N ILE A 21 -1.60 11.95 7.48
CA ILE A 21 -1.59 11.83 6.02
C ILE A 21 -1.55 13.23 5.41
N ASP A 22 -0.36 13.66 4.99
CA ASP A 22 -0.12 14.96 4.39
C ASP A 22 0.12 14.90 2.88
N HIS A 23 0.23 13.70 2.34
CA HIS A 23 0.40 13.45 0.91
C HIS A 23 0.01 12.01 0.60
N VAL A 24 -0.12 11.72 -0.71
CA VAL A 24 -0.26 10.34 -1.18
C VAL A 24 0.76 10.08 -2.30
N ARG A 25 1.20 8.84 -2.39
CA ARG A 25 2.17 8.38 -3.40
C ARG A 25 1.41 7.80 -4.57
N VAL A 26 1.76 8.24 -5.78
CA VAL A 26 1.22 7.72 -7.04
C VAL A 26 2.36 7.09 -7.81
N CYS A 27 2.36 5.77 -7.92
CA CYS A 27 3.42 5.02 -8.59
C CYS A 27 3.00 4.62 -9.99
N ASP A 28 3.94 4.66 -10.93
CA ASP A 28 3.70 4.30 -12.34
C ASP A 28 4.21 2.91 -12.72
N CYS A 29 4.59 2.07 -11.74
CA CYS A 29 4.95 0.69 -12.03
C CYS A 29 3.76 -0.08 -12.62
N SER A 30 4.02 -1.23 -13.26
CA SER A 30 3.00 -1.95 -14.02
C SER A 30 1.73 -2.25 -13.23
N ILE A 31 1.86 -2.65 -11.96
CA ILE A 31 0.70 -2.99 -11.13
C ILE A 31 0.02 -1.75 -10.54
N CYS A 32 0.79 -0.76 -10.09
CA CYS A 32 0.23 0.46 -9.50
C CYS A 32 -0.50 1.30 -10.55
N LYS A 33 0.02 1.32 -11.78
CA LYS A 33 -0.61 2.02 -12.90
C LYS A 33 -2.01 1.46 -13.19
N GLN A 34 -2.14 0.14 -13.22
CA GLN A 34 -3.43 -0.49 -13.46
C GLN A 34 -4.38 -0.34 -12.28
N ARG A 35 -3.84 -0.41 -11.07
CA ARG A 35 -4.64 -0.38 -9.85
C ARG A 35 -5.16 1.02 -9.53
N GLY A 36 -4.37 2.05 -9.82
CA GLY A 36 -4.76 3.44 -9.52
C GLY A 36 -4.80 3.77 -8.04
N ALA A 37 -4.09 3.03 -7.21
CA ALA A 37 -4.08 3.25 -5.77
C ALA A 37 -3.37 4.55 -5.40
N LEU A 38 -3.86 5.22 -4.37
CA LEU A 38 -3.20 6.36 -3.73
C LEU A 38 -2.63 5.86 -2.40
N ASN A 39 -1.33 5.66 -2.34
CA ASN A 39 -0.69 4.98 -1.22
C ASN A 39 -0.07 5.95 -0.21
N PHE A 40 -0.14 5.58 1.06
CA PHE A 40 0.60 6.22 2.14
C PHE A 40 1.28 5.16 2.98
N ARG A 41 2.59 5.34 3.23
CA ARG A 41 3.39 4.36 3.99
C ARG A 41 3.32 4.64 5.48
N ILE A 42 3.09 3.57 6.25
CA ILE A 42 3.04 3.63 7.71
C ILE A 42 3.90 2.52 8.31
N PRO A 43 4.43 2.71 9.54
CA PRO A 43 5.08 1.61 10.26
C PRO A 43 4.11 0.45 10.49
N LYS A 44 4.62 -0.77 10.56
CA LYS A 44 3.78 -1.98 10.64
C LYS A 44 2.87 -2.00 11.86
N GLU A 45 3.32 -1.45 12.99
CA GLU A 45 2.55 -1.41 14.24
C GLU A 45 1.37 -0.43 14.20
N LYS A 46 1.29 0.42 13.19
CA LYS A 46 0.23 1.42 13.05
C LYS A 46 -0.99 0.92 12.27
N LEU A 47 -0.96 -0.32 11.80
CA LEU A 47 -2.12 -0.94 11.14
C LEU A 47 -2.68 -2.04 12.03
N VAL A 48 -3.99 -1.99 12.29
CA VAL A 48 -4.72 -3.02 13.02
C VAL A 48 -5.78 -3.59 12.08
N LEU A 49 -5.66 -4.87 11.75
CA LEU A 49 -6.64 -5.57 10.93
C LEU A 49 -7.69 -6.20 11.84
N HIS A 50 -8.96 -5.89 11.58
CA HIS A 50 -10.09 -6.44 12.35
C HIS A 50 -10.63 -7.73 11.72
N THR A 51 -10.42 -7.92 10.42
CA THR A 51 -10.77 -9.14 9.72
C THR A 51 -9.63 -10.16 9.90
N PRO A 52 -9.92 -11.45 10.10
CA PRO A 52 -8.85 -12.46 10.17
C PRO A 52 -7.98 -12.47 8.91
N TRP A 53 -6.66 -12.54 9.09
CA TRP A 53 -5.71 -12.52 7.96
C TRP A 53 -6.00 -13.61 6.92
N GLY A 54 -6.45 -14.78 7.34
CA GLY A 54 -6.76 -15.89 6.44
C GLY A 54 -7.93 -15.64 5.50
N GLU A 55 -8.72 -14.58 5.72
CA GLU A 55 -9.83 -14.22 4.83
C GLU A 55 -9.42 -13.28 3.70
N LEU A 56 -8.17 -12.80 3.69
CA LEU A 56 -7.63 -12.01 2.60
C LEU A 56 -6.91 -12.90 1.60
N GLN A 57 -6.94 -12.51 0.33
CA GLN A 57 -6.14 -13.15 -0.71
C GLN A 57 -4.82 -12.40 -0.87
N LEU A 58 -3.80 -13.12 -1.34
CA LEU A 58 -2.46 -12.59 -1.53
C LEU A 58 -2.07 -12.70 -3.00
N TYR A 59 -1.61 -11.59 -3.58
CA TYR A 59 -1.00 -11.57 -4.90
C TYR A 59 0.48 -11.20 -4.78
N GLN A 60 1.34 -11.96 -5.43
CA GLN A 60 2.77 -11.71 -5.48
C GLN A 60 3.27 -11.89 -6.91
N TRP A 61 4.23 -11.07 -7.30
CA TRP A 61 4.83 -11.11 -8.64
C TRP A 61 6.23 -10.50 -8.60
N GLY A 62 6.93 -10.53 -9.72
CA GLY A 62 8.29 -9.99 -9.84
C GLY A 62 9.26 -10.69 -8.90
N SER A 63 9.85 -9.96 -7.97
CA SER A 63 10.77 -10.51 -6.96
C SER A 63 10.08 -11.36 -5.90
N PHE A 64 8.75 -11.35 -5.83
CA PHE A 64 7.94 -12.01 -4.82
C PHE A 64 8.22 -11.56 -3.38
N THR A 65 8.79 -10.38 -3.21
CA THR A 65 9.04 -9.80 -1.88
C THR A 65 7.91 -8.88 -1.43
N ALA A 66 7.16 -8.29 -2.36
CA ALA A 66 5.95 -7.54 -2.03
C ALA A 66 4.79 -8.50 -1.74
N LYS A 67 3.88 -8.06 -0.88
CA LYS A 67 2.67 -8.82 -0.54
C LYS A 67 1.45 -7.93 -0.70
N ASP A 68 0.67 -8.21 -1.74
CA ASP A 68 -0.51 -7.43 -2.07
C ASP A 68 -1.74 -8.17 -1.55
N TYR A 69 -2.32 -7.66 -0.45
CA TYR A 69 -3.49 -8.27 0.18
C TYR A 69 -4.75 -7.64 -0.39
N PHE A 70 -5.70 -8.46 -0.82
CA PHE A 70 -6.94 -7.95 -1.40
C PHE A 70 -8.14 -8.77 -0.93
N CYS A 71 -9.32 -8.16 -1.05
CA CYS A 71 -10.57 -8.82 -0.70
C CYS A 71 -10.94 -9.86 -1.76
N PRO A 72 -11.18 -11.13 -1.39
CA PRO A 72 -11.55 -12.14 -2.37
C PRO A 72 -12.97 -11.97 -2.93
N VAL A 73 -13.80 -11.16 -2.28
CA VAL A 73 -15.19 -10.94 -2.70
C VAL A 73 -15.31 -9.76 -3.65
N CYS A 74 -14.76 -8.58 -3.29
CA CYS A 74 -14.88 -7.39 -4.13
C CYS A 74 -13.61 -7.02 -4.90
N GLY A 75 -12.48 -7.67 -4.62
CA GLY A 75 -11.22 -7.47 -5.34
C GLY A 75 -10.44 -6.23 -4.95
N ILE A 76 -10.93 -5.40 -4.04
CA ILE A 76 -10.25 -4.17 -3.64
C ILE A 76 -9.02 -4.50 -2.80
N LEU A 77 -7.91 -3.80 -3.09
CA LEU A 77 -6.68 -3.89 -2.32
C LEU A 77 -6.62 -2.73 -1.32
N PRO A 78 -6.81 -3.00 -0.01
CA PRO A 78 -6.76 -1.93 1.00
C PRO A 78 -5.34 -1.59 1.44
N PHE A 79 -4.40 -2.54 1.40
CA PHE A 79 -3.03 -2.31 1.82
C PHE A 79 -2.11 -3.40 1.26
N ARG A 80 -0.81 -3.09 1.24
CA ARG A 80 0.22 -4.03 0.79
C ARG A 80 1.50 -3.86 1.57
N ARG A 81 2.32 -4.91 1.61
CA ARG A 81 3.71 -4.83 2.04
C ARG A 81 4.54 -4.48 0.81
N PRO A 82 5.20 -3.31 0.76
CA PRO A 82 6.06 -2.97 -0.36
C PRO A 82 7.20 -3.98 -0.54
N SER A 83 7.69 -4.10 -1.77
CA SER A 83 8.81 -5.00 -2.06
C SER A 83 10.08 -4.56 -1.34
N ASP A 84 10.96 -5.54 -1.07
CA ASP A 84 12.30 -5.24 -0.58
C ASP A 84 13.07 -4.42 -1.62
N PRO A 85 14.01 -3.55 -1.20
CA PRO A 85 14.87 -2.85 -2.14
C PRO A 85 15.62 -3.83 -3.03
N THR A 86 15.80 -3.47 -4.30
CA THR A 86 16.64 -4.23 -5.22
C THR A 86 18.10 -4.03 -4.87
N THR A 87 18.99 -4.85 -5.44
CA THR A 87 20.45 -4.69 -5.26
C THR A 87 20.89 -3.28 -5.66
N LYS A 88 20.39 -2.80 -6.79
CA LYS A 88 20.71 -1.44 -7.28
C LYS A 88 20.23 -0.37 -6.30
N GLU A 89 19.02 -0.50 -5.78
CA GLU A 89 18.49 0.45 -4.81
C GLU A 89 19.32 0.48 -3.53
N LEU A 90 19.73 -0.68 -3.03
CA LEU A 90 20.59 -0.75 -1.84
C LEU A 90 21.94 -0.08 -2.09
N GLU A 91 22.53 -0.26 -3.27
CA GLU A 91 23.77 0.41 -3.67
C GLU A 91 23.60 1.94 -3.72
N ASP A 92 22.41 2.40 -4.13
CA ASP A 92 22.06 3.82 -4.22
C ASP A 92 21.63 4.42 -2.88
N GLY A 93 21.66 3.65 -1.78
CA GLY A 93 21.38 4.13 -0.43
C GLY A 93 19.93 4.05 -0.01
N VAL A 94 19.07 3.35 -0.77
CA VAL A 94 17.67 3.14 -0.39
C VAL A 94 17.62 2.24 0.84
N GLN A 95 16.88 2.66 1.87
CA GLN A 95 16.73 1.89 3.10
C GLN A 95 15.56 0.91 3.00
N PRO A 96 15.69 -0.31 3.58
CA PRO A 96 14.54 -1.21 3.71
C PRO A 96 13.41 -0.56 4.49
N PHE A 97 12.17 -0.82 4.07
CA PHE A 97 10.99 -0.30 4.73
C PHE A 97 10.16 -1.46 5.32
N ASP A 98 10.06 -1.49 6.65
CA ASP A 98 9.26 -2.48 7.37
C ASP A 98 7.93 -1.86 7.79
N GLY A 99 6.96 -1.90 6.90
CA GLY A 99 5.66 -1.29 7.14
C GLY A 99 4.66 -1.63 6.06
N TRP A 100 3.61 -0.83 5.99
CA TRP A 100 2.50 -1.02 5.05
C TRP A 100 2.38 0.19 4.12
N ALA A 101 2.02 -0.06 2.87
CA ALA A 101 1.50 0.96 1.98
C ALA A 101 -0.02 0.82 1.97
N VAL A 102 -0.71 1.80 2.54
CA VAL A 102 -2.16 1.78 2.68
C VAL A 102 -2.78 2.51 1.49
N ASN A 103 -3.79 1.91 0.89
CA ASN A 103 -4.58 2.56 -0.14
C ASN A 103 -5.53 3.57 0.51
N VAL A 104 -5.18 4.84 0.43
CA VAL A 104 -5.91 5.93 1.09
C VAL A 104 -7.36 6.04 0.58
N ARG A 105 -7.63 5.55 -0.63
CA ARG A 105 -9.00 5.48 -1.16
C ARG A 105 -9.92 4.59 -0.33
N CYS A 106 -9.36 3.69 0.47
CA CYS A 106 -10.12 2.80 1.37
C CYS A 106 -10.39 3.41 2.74
N LEU A 107 -9.82 4.58 3.04
CA LEU A 107 -9.98 5.24 4.34
C LEU A 107 -11.18 6.18 4.33
N LYS A 108 -11.87 6.27 5.47
CA LYS A 108 -12.97 7.21 5.68
C LYS A 108 -12.40 8.56 6.13
N GLY A 109 -13.01 9.64 5.66
CA GLY A 109 -12.73 10.98 6.16
C GLY A 109 -11.50 11.66 5.55
N VAL A 110 -10.92 11.12 4.49
CA VAL A 110 -9.80 11.74 3.77
C VAL A 110 -10.33 12.51 2.57
N ASP A 111 -9.95 13.79 2.45
CA ASP A 111 -10.29 14.60 1.28
C ASP A 111 -9.29 14.29 0.16
N LEU A 112 -9.67 13.37 -0.72
CA LEU A 112 -8.80 12.91 -1.81
C LEU A 112 -8.53 13.98 -2.88
N ASP A 113 -9.41 14.98 -3.00
CA ASP A 113 -9.28 16.00 -4.04
C ASP A 113 -8.23 17.07 -3.67
N SER A 114 -8.07 17.33 -2.37
CA SER A 114 -7.16 18.39 -1.90
C SER A 114 -5.80 17.88 -1.43
N ILE A 115 -5.63 16.57 -1.24
CA ILE A 115 -4.37 16.04 -0.72
C ILE A 115 -3.27 16.05 -1.79
N PRO A 116 -2.05 16.56 -1.46
CA PRO A 116 -0.96 16.57 -2.44
C PRO A 116 -0.57 15.18 -2.92
N ARG A 117 -0.25 15.06 -4.20
CA ARG A 117 0.16 13.81 -4.82
C ARG A 117 1.65 13.85 -5.14
N ARG A 118 2.38 12.84 -4.69
CA ARG A 118 3.81 12.68 -4.93
C ARG A 118 4.00 11.58 -5.97
N GLN A 119 4.55 11.93 -7.15
CA GLN A 119 4.79 10.96 -8.21
C GLN A 119 6.00 10.09 -7.87
N ILE A 120 5.82 8.77 -7.96
CA ILE A 120 6.87 7.77 -7.78
C ILE A 120 7.04 7.04 -9.11
N TYR A 121 8.31 6.86 -9.53
CA TYR A 121 8.63 6.27 -10.81
C TYR A 121 9.10 4.83 -10.65
N GLY A 122 8.21 3.96 -10.16
CA GLY A 122 8.50 2.54 -10.02
C GLY A 122 8.83 1.85 -11.34
N SER A 123 8.35 2.40 -12.47
CA SER A 123 8.69 1.90 -13.81
C SER A 123 10.17 1.99 -14.14
N LYS A 124 10.92 2.85 -13.42
CA LYS A 124 12.37 3.05 -13.63
C LYS A 124 13.23 2.17 -12.74
N ILE A 125 12.64 1.39 -11.85
CA ILE A 125 13.38 0.50 -10.95
C ILE A 125 13.85 -0.72 -11.75
N VAL A 126 15.16 -1.00 -11.64
CA VAL A 126 15.75 -2.20 -12.25
C VAL A 126 15.59 -3.35 -11.27
N LEU A 127 14.87 -4.39 -11.68
CA LEU A 127 14.63 -5.56 -10.84
C LEU A 127 15.82 -6.50 -10.84
N ASP A 128 16.03 -7.20 -9.73
CA ASP A 128 17.01 -8.26 -9.63
C ASP A 128 16.58 -9.45 -10.51
N ASP A 129 17.54 -10.09 -11.12
CA ASP A 129 17.31 -11.28 -11.93
C ASP A 129 17.15 -12.55 -11.07
#